data_7527f97d418ba8838a82c0e4f6217304
#
_entry.id   7527f97d418ba8838a82c0e4f6217304
#
_cell.length_a   1.000
_cell.length_b   1.000
_cell.length_c   1.000
_cell.angle_alpha   90.00
_cell.angle_beta   90.00
_cell.angle_gamma   90.00
#
_symmetry.space_group_name_H-M   'P 1'
#
loop_
_entity.id
_entity.type
_entity.pdbx_description
1 polymer ?
#
loop_
_entity_poly.entity_id
_entity_poly.type
_entity_poly.pdbx_seq_one_letter_code
_entity_poly.pdbx_strand_id
1 'polypeptide(L)'
;MTNSSLSLQDLCNPNGMCFGCGPANPSGLQIKSEWNAEGDAVICRFAPDDRYIGWPGLVYGGLIAMLIDCHSNRTVIAYHYNQDGRTPGEGEPIECVTGQLGISYQKPTPMGVELTLKAWVEGEVGRKSRVICEVWAGDVLTCRGDSVFVRVEAEQLKAQAQKMIADLGVAG
;
A
#
# COMPACT_ATOMS: atom_id res chain seq x y z
N MET A 1 -5.15 -27.28 6.45
CA MET A 1 -4.00 -26.59 7.04
C MET A 1 -3.63 -25.48 6.08
N THR A 2 -4.13 -24.26 6.31
CA THR A 2 -3.82 -23.11 5.50
C THR A 2 -2.36 -22.72 5.75
N ASN A 3 -1.52 -23.00 4.77
CA ASN A 3 -0.16 -22.47 4.75
C ASN A 3 -0.28 -20.95 4.60
N SER A 4 -0.38 -20.22 5.71
CA SER A 4 -0.39 -18.76 5.65
C SER A 4 1.02 -18.32 5.28
N SER A 5 1.26 -18.15 4.00
CA SER A 5 2.44 -17.41 3.55
C SER A 5 2.41 -16.04 4.21
N LEU A 6 3.54 -15.61 4.78
CA LEU A 6 3.67 -14.26 5.36
C LEU A 6 3.37 -13.22 4.28
N SER A 7 2.62 -12.18 4.64
CA SER A 7 2.34 -11.09 3.72
C SER A 7 3.61 -10.28 3.42
N LEU A 8 3.59 -9.50 2.35
CA LEU A 8 4.67 -8.58 2.01
C LEU A 8 4.96 -7.58 3.13
N GLN A 9 3.94 -7.17 3.91
CA GLN A 9 4.10 -6.30 5.07
C GLN A 9 4.88 -7.00 6.18
N ASP A 10 4.53 -8.25 6.47
CA ASP A 10 5.19 -9.03 7.52
C ASP A 10 6.65 -9.36 7.16
N LEU A 11 6.92 -9.57 5.88
CA LEU A 11 8.27 -9.86 5.37
C LEU A 11 9.15 -8.60 5.33
N CYS A 12 8.66 -7.51 4.73
CA CYS A 12 9.48 -6.33 4.48
C CYS A 12 9.61 -5.39 5.68
N ASN A 13 8.59 -5.31 6.55
CA ASN A 13 8.58 -4.37 7.67
C ASN A 13 7.70 -4.87 8.83
N PRO A 14 8.10 -5.95 9.53
CA PRO A 14 7.29 -6.55 10.61
C PRO A 14 7.02 -5.61 11.78
N ASN A 15 7.89 -4.61 12.00
CA ASN A 15 7.76 -3.60 13.07
C ASN A 15 7.10 -2.30 12.57
N GLY A 16 6.55 -2.29 11.37
CA GLY A 16 5.95 -1.11 10.76
C GLY A 16 4.75 -0.60 11.54
N MET A 17 4.70 0.71 11.77
CA MET A 17 3.63 1.42 12.51
C MET A 17 2.70 2.22 11.59
N CYS A 18 2.76 2.04 10.26
CA CYS A 18 1.86 2.70 9.34
C CYS A 18 0.40 2.38 9.68
N PHE A 19 -0.45 3.42 9.72
CA PHE A 19 -1.88 3.25 10.04
C PHE A 19 -2.61 2.31 9.06
N GLY A 20 -2.32 2.37 7.77
CA GLY A 20 -2.97 1.51 6.77
C GLY A 20 -2.43 0.08 6.76
N CYS A 21 -1.11 -0.11 6.79
CA CYS A 21 -0.51 -1.41 6.50
C CYS A 21 0.53 -1.91 7.53
N GLY A 22 0.79 -1.17 8.60
CA GLY A 22 1.82 -1.53 9.59
C GLY A 22 1.42 -2.73 10.44
N PRO A 23 2.18 -3.85 10.38
CA PRO A 23 1.84 -5.07 11.15
C PRO A 23 1.85 -4.85 12.67
N ALA A 24 2.72 -3.95 13.15
CA ALA A 24 2.88 -3.68 14.58
C ALA A 24 1.93 -2.60 15.13
N ASN A 25 1.13 -1.94 14.29
CA ASN A 25 0.18 -0.91 14.73
C ASN A 25 -1.16 -1.54 15.14
N PRO A 26 -1.48 -1.68 16.43
CA PRO A 26 -2.74 -2.31 16.87
C PRO A 26 -3.98 -1.45 16.58
N SER A 27 -3.78 -0.16 16.32
CA SER A 27 -4.87 0.77 15.96
C SER A 27 -5.02 0.97 14.46
N GLY A 28 -4.16 0.33 13.65
CA GLY A 28 -4.17 0.42 12.20
C GLY A 28 -5.07 -0.61 11.53
N LEU A 29 -5.22 -0.51 10.21
CA LEU A 29 -6.00 -1.47 9.42
C LEU A 29 -5.24 -2.77 9.18
N GLN A 30 -3.91 -2.75 9.26
CA GLN A 30 -3.03 -3.90 9.07
C GLN A 30 -3.33 -4.69 7.77
N ILE A 31 -3.61 -3.98 6.67
CA ILE A 31 -3.88 -4.64 5.39
C ILE A 31 -2.71 -5.54 4.98
N LYS A 32 -3.01 -6.63 4.29
CA LYS A 32 -2.04 -7.63 3.87
C LYS A 32 -2.02 -7.75 2.35
N SER A 33 -0.82 -7.74 1.80
CA SER A 33 -0.57 -7.83 0.37
C SER A 33 0.26 -9.08 0.07
N GLU A 34 -0.05 -9.76 -1.02
CA GLU A 34 0.63 -10.97 -1.46
C GLU A 34 0.73 -11.00 -2.99
N TRP A 35 1.74 -11.67 -3.53
CA TRP A 35 1.79 -11.92 -4.97
C TRP A 35 0.61 -12.79 -5.42
N ASN A 36 0.05 -12.50 -6.59
CA ASN A 36 -0.86 -13.43 -7.25
C ASN A 36 -0.12 -14.69 -7.71
N ALA A 37 -0.87 -15.70 -8.14
CA ALA A 37 -0.29 -16.99 -8.55
C ALA A 37 0.64 -16.87 -9.77
N GLU A 38 0.39 -15.92 -10.65
CA GLU A 38 1.16 -15.63 -11.86
C GLU A 38 2.45 -14.87 -11.56
N GLY A 39 2.55 -14.21 -10.40
CA GLY A 39 3.72 -13.42 -9.98
C GLY A 39 3.87 -12.08 -10.74
N ASP A 40 2.82 -11.61 -11.39
CA ASP A 40 2.82 -10.38 -12.20
C ASP A 40 2.06 -9.21 -11.55
N ALA A 41 1.31 -9.47 -10.47
CA ALA A 41 0.58 -8.47 -9.71
C ALA A 41 0.53 -8.82 -8.23
N VAL A 42 0.27 -7.82 -7.40
CA VAL A 42 0.08 -7.97 -5.96
C VAL A 42 -1.39 -7.78 -5.62
N ILE A 43 -1.91 -8.63 -4.75
CA ILE A 43 -3.31 -8.65 -4.33
C ILE A 43 -3.43 -8.30 -2.86
N CYS A 44 -4.46 -7.52 -2.52
CA CYS A 44 -4.91 -7.30 -1.15
C CYS A 44 -6.42 -7.48 -1.09
N ARG A 45 -6.92 -8.14 -0.05
CA ARG A 45 -8.35 -8.26 0.25
C ARG A 45 -8.66 -7.49 1.51
N PHE A 46 -9.73 -6.71 1.48
CA PHE A 46 -10.14 -5.90 2.61
C PHE A 46 -11.67 -5.84 2.70
N ALA A 47 -12.23 -6.17 3.85
CA ALA A 47 -13.65 -6.04 4.14
C ALA A 47 -13.87 -4.81 5.03
N PRO A 48 -14.39 -3.68 4.47
CA PRO A 48 -14.68 -2.50 5.26
C PRO A 48 -15.78 -2.77 6.29
N ASP A 49 -15.55 -2.44 7.55
CA ASP A 49 -16.59 -2.43 8.58
C ASP A 49 -17.38 -1.10 8.59
N ASP A 50 -18.47 -1.04 9.36
CA ASP A 50 -19.41 0.09 9.37
C ASP A 50 -18.79 1.44 9.78
N ARG A 51 -17.61 1.45 10.41
CA ARG A 51 -16.88 2.69 10.75
C ARG A 51 -16.40 3.44 9.52
N TYR A 52 -16.31 2.75 8.38
CA TYR A 52 -15.78 3.29 7.13
C TYR A 52 -16.87 3.70 6.14
N ILE A 53 -18.08 3.92 6.65
CA ILE A 53 -19.18 4.46 5.83
C ILE A 53 -18.90 5.94 5.48
N GLY A 54 -19.05 6.28 4.22
CA GLY A 54 -19.00 7.66 3.75
C GLY A 54 -20.41 8.21 3.48
N TRP A 55 -20.97 7.87 2.34
CA TRP A 55 -22.37 8.08 2.02
C TRP A 55 -23.17 6.83 2.46
N PRO A 56 -24.46 6.94 2.80
CA PRO A 56 -25.27 5.77 3.19
C PRO A 56 -25.12 4.61 2.19
N GLY A 57 -24.64 3.46 2.69
CA GLY A 57 -24.38 2.27 1.90
C GLY A 57 -23.10 2.27 1.06
N LEU A 58 -22.27 3.32 1.11
CA LEU A 58 -21.02 3.43 0.36
C LEU A 58 -19.79 3.59 1.25
N VAL A 59 -18.72 2.97 0.83
CA VAL A 59 -17.39 3.09 1.47
C VAL A 59 -16.87 4.51 1.37
N TYR A 60 -16.30 5.02 2.46
CA TYR A 60 -15.65 6.31 2.50
C TYR A 60 -14.50 6.41 1.49
N GLY A 61 -14.53 7.43 0.62
CA GLY A 61 -13.54 7.61 -0.44
C GLY A 61 -12.11 7.78 0.09
N GLY A 62 -11.93 8.40 1.26
CA GLY A 62 -10.64 8.53 1.90
C GLY A 62 -10.05 7.19 2.36
N LEU A 63 -10.89 6.23 2.79
CA LEU A 63 -10.44 4.87 3.06
C LEU A 63 -9.92 4.20 1.78
N ILE A 64 -10.66 4.31 0.68
CA ILE A 64 -10.25 3.75 -0.62
C ILE A 64 -8.90 4.34 -1.04
N ALA A 65 -8.71 5.65 -0.88
CA ALA A 65 -7.44 6.32 -1.17
C ALA A 65 -6.28 5.76 -0.34
N MET A 66 -6.48 5.56 0.96
CA MET A 66 -5.48 4.98 1.85
C MET A 66 -5.17 3.52 1.51
N LEU A 67 -6.17 2.71 1.18
CA LEU A 67 -5.97 1.33 0.74
C LEU A 67 -5.12 1.28 -0.54
N ILE A 68 -5.43 2.13 -1.52
CA ILE A 68 -4.65 2.25 -2.77
C ILE A 68 -3.22 2.67 -2.47
N ASP A 69 -3.00 3.69 -1.65
CA ASP A 69 -1.67 4.20 -1.30
C ASP A 69 -0.82 3.11 -0.63
N CYS A 70 -1.30 2.52 0.46
CA CYS A 70 -0.56 1.51 1.21
C CYS A 70 -0.31 0.24 0.41
N HIS A 71 -1.30 -0.23 -0.36
CA HIS A 71 -1.16 -1.43 -1.19
C HIS A 71 -0.18 -1.20 -2.34
N SER A 72 -0.27 -0.07 -3.03
CA SER A 72 0.64 0.31 -4.13
C SER A 72 2.07 0.51 -3.65
N ASN A 73 2.26 1.14 -2.48
CA ASN A 73 3.57 1.27 -1.87
C ASN A 73 4.22 -0.10 -1.60
N ARG A 74 3.46 -1.06 -1.04
CA ARG A 74 3.97 -2.40 -0.79
C ARG A 74 4.25 -3.16 -2.10
N THR A 75 3.43 -2.92 -3.12
CA THR A 75 3.63 -3.47 -4.47
C THR A 75 4.97 -3.02 -5.05
N VAL A 76 5.24 -1.71 -5.09
CA VAL A 76 6.49 -1.21 -5.70
C VAL A 76 7.72 -1.71 -4.95
N ILE A 77 7.68 -1.81 -3.62
CA ILE A 77 8.77 -2.37 -2.81
C ILE A 77 9.03 -3.83 -3.19
N ALA A 78 7.98 -4.65 -3.35
CA ALA A 78 8.10 -6.04 -3.77
C ALA A 78 8.72 -6.17 -5.17
N TYR A 79 8.34 -5.30 -6.11
CA TYR A 79 8.94 -5.26 -7.44
C TYR A 79 10.43 -4.88 -7.41
N HIS A 80 10.84 -3.96 -6.53
CA HIS A 80 12.26 -3.64 -6.34
C HIS A 80 13.06 -4.84 -5.80
N TYR A 81 12.50 -5.57 -4.83
CA TYR A 81 13.15 -6.81 -4.36
C TYR A 81 13.33 -7.81 -5.48
N ASN A 82 12.30 -8.04 -6.30
CA ASN A 82 12.37 -8.94 -7.45
C ASN A 82 13.44 -8.48 -8.46
N GLN A 83 13.50 -7.18 -8.77
CA GLN A 83 14.49 -6.62 -9.68
C GLN A 83 15.91 -6.80 -9.16
N ASP A 84 16.12 -6.66 -7.85
CA ASP A 84 17.41 -6.86 -7.19
C ASP A 84 17.75 -8.38 -7.02
N GLY A 85 16.88 -9.30 -7.49
CA GLY A 85 17.03 -10.75 -7.34
C GLY A 85 16.93 -11.22 -5.89
N ARG A 86 16.23 -10.48 -5.03
CA ARG A 86 16.10 -10.69 -3.59
C ARG A 86 14.67 -11.11 -3.23
N THR A 87 14.56 -11.94 -2.20
CA THR A 87 13.26 -12.21 -1.58
C THR A 87 12.80 -10.99 -0.76
N PRO A 88 11.50 -10.62 -0.78
CA PRO A 88 10.97 -9.56 0.07
C PRO A 88 11.39 -9.71 1.54
N GLY A 89 12.02 -8.66 2.10
CA GLY A 89 12.57 -8.66 3.45
C GLY A 89 14.00 -9.17 3.59
N GLU A 90 14.63 -9.67 2.53
CA GLU A 90 16.02 -10.14 2.54
C GLU A 90 17.00 -8.97 2.38
N GLY A 91 18.05 -8.94 3.21
CA GLY A 91 19.13 -7.94 3.19
C GLY A 91 18.67 -6.56 3.62
N GLU A 92 19.31 -5.51 3.07
CA GLU A 92 18.98 -4.12 3.42
C GLU A 92 17.55 -3.76 3.00
N PRO A 93 16.78 -3.12 3.90
CA PRO A 93 15.41 -2.73 3.60
C PRO A 93 15.32 -1.80 2.38
N ILE A 94 14.32 -2.06 1.54
CA ILE A 94 13.96 -1.17 0.44
C ILE A 94 12.80 -0.30 0.90
N GLU A 95 12.98 1.02 0.82
CA GLU A 95 11.98 1.99 1.22
C GLU A 95 11.54 2.84 0.03
N CYS A 96 10.23 3.01 -0.09
CA CYS A 96 9.63 3.89 -1.08
C CYS A 96 8.63 4.84 -0.39
N VAL A 97 8.57 6.07 -0.87
CA VAL A 97 7.59 7.06 -0.42
C VAL A 97 6.67 7.45 -1.57
N THR A 98 5.46 7.84 -1.23
CA THR A 98 4.47 8.31 -2.19
C THR A 98 4.90 9.68 -2.72
N GLY A 99 5.20 9.78 -4.00
CA GLY A 99 5.53 11.03 -4.68
C GLY A 99 4.29 11.69 -5.30
N GLN A 100 3.37 10.86 -5.80
CA GLN A 100 2.09 11.29 -6.36
C GLN A 100 1.06 10.19 -6.14
N LEU A 101 -0.15 10.57 -5.72
CA LEU A 101 -1.30 9.68 -5.59
C LEU A 101 -2.44 10.22 -6.46
N GLY A 102 -2.71 9.56 -7.58
CA GLY A 102 -3.83 9.85 -8.45
C GLY A 102 -4.93 8.80 -8.25
N ILE A 103 -6.20 9.23 -8.09
CA ILE A 103 -7.32 8.32 -7.86
C ILE A 103 -8.50 8.72 -8.74
N SER A 104 -9.06 7.72 -9.43
CA SER A 104 -10.26 7.83 -10.24
C SER A 104 -11.36 6.96 -9.66
N TYR A 105 -12.40 7.59 -9.09
CA TYR A 105 -13.60 6.93 -8.60
C TYR A 105 -14.55 6.73 -9.79
N GLN A 106 -14.61 5.49 -10.31
CA GLN A 106 -15.35 5.19 -11.54
C GLN A 106 -16.80 4.79 -11.25
N LYS A 107 -17.04 4.12 -10.12
CA LYS A 107 -18.37 3.71 -9.66
C LYS A 107 -18.44 3.79 -8.14
N PRO A 108 -19.64 3.93 -7.57
CA PRO A 108 -19.82 3.83 -6.12
C PRO A 108 -19.30 2.47 -5.60
N THR A 109 -18.52 2.49 -4.52
CA THR A 109 -18.02 1.29 -3.86
C THR A 109 -18.99 0.92 -2.72
N PRO A 110 -19.70 -0.21 -2.79
CA PRO A 110 -20.70 -0.55 -1.78
C PRO A 110 -20.08 -1.02 -0.47
N MET A 111 -20.76 -0.73 0.66
CA MET A 111 -20.48 -1.36 1.95
C MET A 111 -20.94 -2.83 1.96
N GLY A 112 -20.37 -3.61 2.88
CA GLY A 112 -20.77 -5.01 3.09
C GLY A 112 -20.24 -5.99 2.02
N VAL A 113 -19.32 -5.54 1.17
CA VAL A 113 -18.64 -6.37 0.16
C VAL A 113 -17.15 -6.33 0.43
N GLU A 114 -16.50 -7.51 0.39
CA GLU A 114 -15.04 -7.57 0.41
C GLU A 114 -14.47 -6.92 -0.86
N LEU A 115 -13.52 -6.01 -0.68
CA LEU A 115 -12.81 -5.35 -1.77
C LEU A 115 -11.57 -6.15 -2.11
N THR A 116 -11.32 -6.34 -3.41
CA THR A 116 -10.06 -6.87 -3.93
C THR A 116 -9.29 -5.74 -4.60
N LEU A 117 -8.09 -5.49 -4.10
CA LEU A 117 -7.15 -4.57 -4.72
C LEU A 117 -6.13 -5.38 -5.51
N LYS A 118 -5.91 -5.02 -6.78
CA LYS A 118 -4.90 -5.60 -7.65
C LYS A 118 -3.95 -4.48 -8.09
N ALA A 119 -2.66 -4.61 -7.81
CA ALA A 119 -1.67 -3.60 -8.16
C ALA A 119 -0.45 -4.20 -8.86
N TRP A 120 0.14 -3.41 -9.78
CA TRP A 120 1.35 -3.75 -10.53
C TRP A 120 2.14 -2.50 -10.87
N VAL A 121 3.44 -2.68 -11.13
CA VAL A 121 4.27 -1.60 -11.65
C VAL A 121 4.06 -1.49 -13.16
N GLU A 122 3.75 -0.30 -13.61
CA GLU A 122 3.57 0.03 -15.04
C GLU A 122 4.87 0.61 -15.59
N GLY A 123 5.53 -0.13 -16.49
CA GLY A 123 6.81 0.25 -17.08
C GLY A 123 8.02 -0.14 -16.23
N GLU A 124 9.00 0.74 -16.12
CA GLU A 124 10.27 0.44 -15.45
C GLU A 124 10.17 0.55 -13.93
N VAL A 125 10.86 -0.38 -13.24
CA VAL A 125 11.14 -0.30 -11.82
C VAL A 125 12.45 0.48 -11.62
N GLY A 126 12.35 1.71 -11.14
CA GLY A 126 13.50 2.61 -11.00
C GLY A 126 13.37 3.52 -9.78
N ARG A 127 14.20 4.56 -9.70
CA ARG A 127 14.10 5.51 -8.59
C ARG A 127 12.69 6.10 -8.45
N LYS A 128 12.00 6.31 -9.58
CA LYS A 128 10.58 6.65 -9.64
C LYS A 128 9.87 5.54 -10.40
N SER A 129 8.91 4.91 -9.77
CA SER A 129 8.12 3.84 -10.39
C SER A 129 6.64 4.20 -10.36
N ARG A 130 5.96 3.97 -11.47
CA ARG A 130 4.51 4.16 -11.60
C ARG A 130 3.79 2.87 -11.22
N VAL A 131 2.80 2.96 -10.37
CA VAL A 131 1.98 1.83 -9.94
C VAL A 131 0.54 2.07 -10.31
N ILE A 132 -0.06 1.08 -10.94
CA ILE A 132 -1.51 1.02 -11.16
C ILE A 132 -2.12 0.12 -10.10
N CYS A 133 -3.22 0.57 -9.51
CA CYS A 133 -3.99 -0.21 -8.54
C CYS A 133 -5.47 -0.17 -8.90
N GLU A 134 -6.08 -1.31 -9.05
CA GLU A 134 -7.52 -1.45 -9.29
C GLU A 134 -8.22 -1.93 -8.03
N VAL A 135 -9.38 -1.34 -7.73
CA VAL A 135 -10.23 -1.72 -6.59
C VAL A 135 -11.53 -2.30 -7.12
N TRP A 136 -11.78 -3.54 -6.78
CA TRP A 136 -12.91 -4.32 -7.22
C TRP A 136 -13.85 -4.64 -6.05
N ALA A 137 -15.15 -4.46 -6.25
CA ALA A 137 -16.20 -4.96 -5.37
C ALA A 137 -16.94 -6.08 -6.10
N GLY A 138 -16.62 -7.34 -5.76
CA GLY A 138 -16.99 -8.48 -6.61
C GLY A 138 -16.37 -8.33 -8.00
N ASP A 139 -17.19 -8.41 -9.05
CA ASP A 139 -16.76 -8.29 -10.45
C ASP A 139 -16.81 -6.83 -10.98
N VAL A 140 -17.04 -5.85 -10.11
CA VAL A 140 -17.19 -4.44 -10.51
C VAL A 140 -15.95 -3.66 -10.15
N LEU A 141 -15.25 -3.13 -11.15
CA LEU A 141 -14.18 -2.14 -10.96
C LEU A 141 -14.81 -0.83 -10.48
N THR A 142 -14.52 -0.44 -9.23
CA THR A 142 -15.09 0.76 -8.62
C THR A 142 -14.12 1.92 -8.60
N CYS A 143 -12.82 1.65 -8.47
CA CYS A 143 -11.81 2.69 -8.37
C CYS A 143 -10.49 2.28 -9.00
N ARG A 144 -9.74 3.24 -9.53
CA ARG A 144 -8.39 3.02 -10.08
C ARG A 144 -7.43 4.06 -9.53
N GLY A 145 -6.30 3.58 -9.00
CA GLY A 145 -5.15 4.38 -8.62
C GLY A 145 -4.11 4.41 -9.74
N ASP A 146 -3.48 5.57 -9.93
CA ASP A 146 -2.35 5.81 -10.82
C ASP A 146 -1.36 6.68 -10.06
N SER A 147 -0.34 6.06 -9.51
CA SER A 147 0.49 6.66 -8.48
C SER A 147 1.97 6.53 -8.82
N VAL A 148 2.78 7.46 -8.34
CA VAL A 148 4.24 7.44 -8.50
C VAL A 148 4.88 7.31 -7.11
N PHE A 149 5.72 6.31 -6.96
CA PHE A 149 6.52 6.09 -5.76
C PHE A 149 7.99 6.36 -6.03
N VAL A 150 8.66 6.87 -5.01
CA VAL A 150 10.09 7.25 -5.10
C VAL A 150 10.86 6.37 -4.12
N ARG A 151 11.83 5.60 -4.63
CA ARG A 151 12.80 4.85 -3.80
C ARG A 151 13.71 5.85 -3.10
N VAL A 152 13.85 5.69 -1.79
CA VAL A 152 14.59 6.60 -0.90
C VAL A 152 15.54 5.85 0.01
N GLU A 153 16.57 6.53 0.47
CA GLU A 153 17.43 6.05 1.55
C GLU A 153 16.78 6.37 2.90
N ALA A 154 16.47 5.36 3.70
CA ALA A 154 15.73 5.49 4.95
C ALA A 154 16.36 6.51 5.92
N GLU A 155 17.69 6.51 6.06
CA GLU A 155 18.41 7.43 6.93
C GLU A 155 18.33 8.90 6.46
N GLN A 156 18.35 9.13 5.14
CA GLN A 156 18.18 10.47 4.58
C GLN A 156 16.76 10.99 4.84
N LEU A 157 15.74 10.11 4.68
CA LEU A 157 14.35 10.49 4.94
C LEU A 157 14.13 10.83 6.42
N LYS A 158 14.67 10.03 7.34
CA LYS A 158 14.61 10.31 8.78
C LYS A 158 15.27 11.62 9.15
N ALA A 159 16.47 11.89 8.61
CA ALA A 159 17.20 13.14 8.86
C ALA A 159 16.42 14.36 8.34
N GLN A 160 15.81 14.26 7.16
CA GLN A 160 14.97 15.33 6.60
C GLN A 160 13.72 15.57 7.46
N ALA A 161 13.05 14.52 7.93
CA ALA A 161 11.87 14.63 8.80
C ALA A 161 12.24 15.28 10.14
N GLN A 162 13.34 14.87 10.77
CA GLN A 162 13.81 15.44 12.03
C GLN A 162 14.17 16.93 11.88
N LYS A 163 14.86 17.30 10.80
CA LYS A 163 15.17 18.70 10.50
C LYS A 163 13.89 19.53 10.35
N MET A 164 12.92 19.04 9.59
CA MET A 164 11.65 19.74 9.37
C MET A 164 10.87 19.92 10.68
N ILE A 165 10.84 18.91 11.55
CA ILE A 165 10.21 18.99 12.88
C ILE A 165 10.90 20.06 13.74
N ALA A 166 12.25 20.08 13.75
CA ALA A 166 13.02 21.07 14.48
C ALA A 166 12.78 22.50 13.96
N ASP A 167 12.77 22.69 12.63
CA ASP A 167 12.52 23.99 11.98
C ASP A 167 11.10 24.52 12.27
N LEU A 168 10.13 23.63 12.49
CA LEU A 168 8.74 23.98 12.86
C LEU A 168 8.56 24.21 14.36
N GLY A 169 9.57 23.98 15.19
CA GLY A 169 9.50 24.15 16.65
C GLY A 169 8.54 23.15 17.34
N VAL A 170 8.25 22.04 16.70
CA VAL A 170 7.40 20.97 17.27
C VAL A 170 8.24 20.18 18.26
N ALA A 171 7.89 20.25 19.55
CA ALA A 171 8.50 19.38 20.57
C ALA A 171 8.09 17.92 20.30
N GLY A 172 9.08 17.04 20.23
CA GLY A 172 8.88 15.60 20.06
C GLY A 172 8.38 14.92 21.34
#